data_7326962c1623d3cb983bbb87e0bcc66a
#
_entry.id   7326962c1623d3cb983bbb87e0bcc66a
#
_cell.length_a   1.000
_cell.length_b   1.000
_cell.length_c   1.000
_cell.angle_alpha   90.00
_cell.angle_beta   90.00
_cell.angle_gamma   90.00
#
_symmetry.space_group_name_H-M   'P 1'
#
loop_
_entity.id
_entity.type
_entity.pdbx_description
1 polymer ?
#
loop_
_entity_poly.entity_id
_entity_poly.type
_entity_poly.pdbx_seq_one_letter_code
_entity_poly.pdbx_strand_id
1 'polypeptide(L)'
;TQVKVTLQAAGASAGDTPTPAQPKGPTLEDIERRREETGLLPGLTFENYVNGNANQLAVAAAEHVATTMGMQYNPLYIYGGVGLGKTHLMQAIGHRYLDLHPKARVRCISAQDFISEYTTATRDSSSSRKALQMFDERYRNLDLLLIDDVQSFSGAKGSQAQFYRAFEALVPHNKQVVLTADTYTRNLKDIEQRLISRFSQGLSVAIEPPELEMRIAILLNKAKALGAALPEEVAMFIACLLYTSPSPR
;
A
#
# COMPACT_ATOMS: atom_id res chain seq x y z
N THR A 1 45.33 44.91 -54.96
CA THR A 1 46.18 44.33 -53.88
C THR A 1 45.34 43.34 -53.08
N GLN A 2 45.52 42.06 -53.34
CA GLN A 2 44.86 41.00 -52.60
C GLN A 2 45.79 40.61 -51.45
N VAL A 3 45.25 40.64 -50.25
CA VAL A 3 45.94 40.15 -49.04
C VAL A 3 45.42 38.70 -48.75
N LYS A 4 46.36 37.77 -48.85
CA LYS A 4 46.14 36.35 -48.56
C LYS A 4 46.39 36.09 -47.08
N VAL A 5 45.37 35.79 -46.31
CA VAL A 5 45.52 35.40 -44.88
C VAL A 5 45.61 33.87 -44.81
N THR A 6 46.76 33.37 -44.37
CA THR A 6 46.99 31.94 -44.13
C THR A 6 46.73 31.67 -42.65
N LEU A 7 45.67 30.91 -42.33
CA LEU A 7 45.43 30.41 -40.96
C LEU A 7 46.23 29.12 -40.73
N GLN A 8 47.16 29.15 -39.82
CA GLN A 8 47.92 28.01 -39.34
C GLN A 8 47.13 27.38 -38.15
N ALA A 9 46.65 26.17 -38.35
CA ALA A 9 45.98 25.43 -37.26
C ALA A 9 47.08 24.84 -36.32
N ALA A 10 47.08 25.32 -35.09
CA ALA A 10 47.86 24.71 -34.01
C ALA A 10 47.10 23.47 -33.51
N GLY A 11 47.70 22.29 -33.63
CA GLY A 11 47.16 21.04 -33.08
C GLY A 11 47.19 21.09 -31.55
N ALA A 12 46.03 21.11 -30.93
CA ALA A 12 45.86 20.83 -29.51
C ALA A 12 45.44 19.37 -29.37
N SER A 13 46.28 18.58 -28.74
CA SER A 13 46.03 17.24 -28.25
C SER A 13 44.83 17.29 -27.31
N ALA A 14 43.72 16.70 -27.73
CA ALA A 14 42.54 16.48 -26.87
C ALA A 14 42.84 15.35 -25.88
N GLY A 15 43.13 15.73 -24.65
CA GLY A 15 43.11 14.78 -23.53
C GLY A 15 41.69 14.28 -23.33
N ASP A 16 41.52 12.96 -23.39
CA ASP A 16 40.29 12.27 -23.01
C ASP A 16 39.93 12.59 -21.54
N THR A 17 39.04 13.54 -21.37
CA THR A 17 38.36 13.72 -20.09
C THR A 17 37.24 12.68 -20.04
N PRO A 18 37.23 11.75 -19.06
CA PRO A 18 36.11 10.80 -18.95
C PRO A 18 34.83 11.58 -18.67
N THR A 19 33.90 11.49 -19.60
CA THR A 19 32.53 12.01 -19.41
C THR A 19 31.96 11.32 -18.16
N PRO A 20 31.46 12.08 -17.14
CA PRO A 20 30.85 11.47 -15.99
C PRO A 20 29.66 10.64 -16.45
N ALA A 21 29.71 9.34 -16.14
CA ALA A 21 28.65 8.40 -16.45
C ALA A 21 27.34 8.94 -15.84
N GLN A 22 26.37 9.27 -16.69
CA GLN A 22 25.02 9.59 -16.25
C GLN A 22 24.50 8.42 -15.40
N PRO A 23 23.91 8.66 -14.23
CA PRO A 23 23.33 7.60 -13.42
C PRO A 23 22.29 6.87 -14.27
N LYS A 24 22.57 5.63 -14.60
CA LYS A 24 21.61 4.75 -15.28
C LYS A 24 20.36 4.72 -14.39
N GLY A 25 19.20 5.07 -14.94
CA GLY A 25 17.93 4.90 -14.25
C GLY A 25 17.76 3.46 -13.74
N PRO A 26 16.87 3.23 -12.77
CA PRO A 26 16.66 1.89 -12.22
C PRO A 26 16.35 0.91 -13.34
N THR A 27 17.00 -0.25 -13.34
CA THR A 27 16.72 -1.33 -14.27
C THR A 27 15.36 -1.96 -13.98
N LEU A 28 14.80 -2.70 -14.95
CA LEU A 28 13.55 -3.45 -14.73
C LEU A 28 13.68 -4.40 -13.53
N GLU A 29 14.82 -5.07 -13.38
CA GLU A 29 15.11 -5.92 -12.22
C GLU A 29 15.14 -5.15 -10.90
N ASP A 30 15.65 -3.92 -10.88
CA ASP A 30 15.61 -3.07 -9.68
C ASP A 30 14.18 -2.65 -9.33
N ILE A 31 13.33 -2.43 -10.31
CA ILE A 31 11.91 -2.10 -10.11
C ILE A 31 11.16 -3.32 -9.58
N GLU A 32 11.38 -4.50 -10.14
CA GLU A 32 10.75 -5.75 -9.70
C GLU A 32 11.18 -6.11 -8.27
N ARG A 33 12.48 -6.10 -7.97
CA ARG A 33 12.99 -6.33 -6.62
C ARG A 33 12.39 -5.35 -5.60
N ARG A 34 12.27 -4.06 -5.95
CA ARG A 34 11.63 -3.07 -5.07
C ARG A 34 10.15 -3.36 -4.87
N ARG A 35 9.45 -3.84 -5.90
CA ARG A 35 8.04 -4.26 -5.76
C ARG A 35 7.90 -5.44 -4.80
N GLU A 36 8.78 -6.43 -4.87
CA GLU A 36 8.80 -7.54 -3.90
C GLU A 36 9.04 -7.06 -2.47
N GLU A 37 9.95 -6.09 -2.26
CA GLU A 37 10.22 -5.50 -0.94
C GLU A 37 9.04 -4.70 -0.37
N THR A 38 8.07 -4.28 -1.20
CA THR A 38 6.89 -3.52 -0.73
C THR A 38 5.88 -4.35 0.03
N GLY A 39 5.85 -5.66 -0.16
CA GLY A 39 4.80 -6.55 0.35
C GLY A 39 3.48 -6.49 -0.43
N LEU A 40 3.47 -5.88 -1.64
CA LEU A 40 2.31 -5.87 -2.52
C LEU A 40 2.20 -7.18 -3.28
N LEU A 41 1.01 -7.78 -3.29
CA LEU A 41 0.73 -9.03 -3.98
C LEU A 41 0.32 -8.76 -5.43
N PRO A 42 0.87 -9.46 -6.42
CA PRO A 42 0.46 -9.35 -7.81
C PRO A 42 -1.04 -9.58 -7.98
N GLY A 43 -1.67 -8.79 -8.84
CA GLY A 43 -3.09 -8.96 -9.18
C GLY A 43 -4.09 -8.28 -8.24
N LEU A 44 -3.68 -7.72 -7.10
CA LEU A 44 -4.54 -6.93 -6.23
C LEU A 44 -4.54 -5.46 -6.67
N THR A 45 -5.03 -5.21 -7.87
CA THR A 45 -5.08 -3.89 -8.53
C THR A 45 -6.50 -3.39 -8.68
N PHE A 46 -6.69 -2.10 -9.01
CA PHE A 46 -8.02 -1.53 -9.28
C PHE A 46 -8.71 -2.20 -10.48
N GLU A 47 -7.94 -2.61 -11.49
CA GLU A 47 -8.46 -3.27 -12.69
C GLU A 47 -9.11 -4.63 -12.37
N ASN A 48 -8.62 -5.29 -11.33
CA ASN A 48 -9.13 -6.58 -10.87
C ASN A 48 -10.15 -6.45 -9.72
N TYR A 49 -10.40 -5.23 -9.25
CA TYR A 49 -11.37 -4.96 -8.20
C TYR A 49 -12.75 -4.71 -8.79
N VAL A 50 -13.75 -5.45 -8.32
CA VAL A 50 -15.13 -5.25 -8.78
C VAL A 50 -15.75 -4.09 -8.01
N ASN A 51 -16.13 -3.04 -8.73
CA ASN A 51 -16.83 -1.88 -8.17
C ASN A 51 -18.35 -2.07 -8.25
N GLY A 52 -19.06 -1.65 -7.20
CA GLY A 52 -20.51 -1.69 -7.09
C GLY A 52 -21.03 -0.80 -5.96
N ASN A 53 -22.35 -0.77 -5.74
CA ASN A 53 -22.95 0.11 -4.73
C ASN A 53 -22.36 -0.09 -3.33
N ALA A 54 -22.05 -1.36 -2.99
CA ALA A 54 -21.53 -1.73 -1.67
C ALA A 54 -20.15 -1.18 -1.33
N ASN A 55 -19.37 -0.74 -2.32
CA ASN A 55 -17.99 -0.27 -2.12
C ASN A 55 -17.65 1.01 -2.90
N GLN A 56 -18.59 1.61 -3.61
CA GLN A 56 -18.36 2.76 -4.49
C GLN A 56 -17.64 3.92 -3.80
N LEU A 57 -18.05 4.26 -2.57
CA LEU A 57 -17.42 5.34 -1.81
C LEU A 57 -15.98 4.98 -1.42
N ALA A 58 -15.74 3.73 -1.03
CA ALA A 58 -14.41 3.25 -0.67
C ALA A 58 -13.47 3.25 -1.87
N VAL A 59 -13.97 2.84 -3.05
CA VAL A 59 -13.20 2.86 -4.31
C VAL A 59 -12.86 4.30 -4.69
N ALA A 60 -13.84 5.21 -4.69
CA ALA A 60 -13.60 6.62 -5.02
C ALA A 60 -12.57 7.28 -4.09
N ALA A 61 -12.65 7.00 -2.78
CA ALA A 61 -11.67 7.48 -1.79
C ALA A 61 -10.28 6.87 -2.04
N ALA A 62 -10.21 5.58 -2.37
CA ALA A 62 -8.96 4.89 -2.66
C ALA A 62 -8.27 5.42 -3.92
N GLU A 63 -9.00 5.63 -5.01
CA GLU A 63 -8.49 6.22 -6.26
C GLU A 63 -7.99 7.65 -6.03
N HIS A 64 -8.74 8.44 -5.26
CA HIS A 64 -8.33 9.79 -4.90
C HIS A 64 -7.02 9.78 -4.11
N VAL A 65 -6.93 8.96 -3.07
CA VAL A 65 -5.71 8.83 -2.26
C VAL A 65 -4.52 8.36 -3.08
N ALA A 66 -4.71 7.41 -3.99
CA ALA A 66 -3.64 6.90 -4.85
C ALA A 66 -3.03 7.97 -5.77
N THR A 67 -3.79 9.04 -6.08
CA THR A 67 -3.37 10.11 -7.01
C THR A 67 -2.95 11.40 -6.32
N THR A 68 -3.52 11.72 -5.13
CA THR A 68 -3.34 13.03 -4.46
C THR A 68 -2.61 12.97 -3.12
N MET A 69 -1.97 11.89 -2.83
CA MET A 69 -1.28 11.51 -1.57
C MET A 69 -1.00 12.60 -0.54
N GLY A 70 -1.29 12.27 0.72
CA GLY A 70 -0.94 13.08 1.90
C GLY A 70 -1.71 14.37 2.09
N MET A 71 -2.40 14.84 1.06
CA MET A 71 -3.09 16.14 1.06
C MET A 71 -4.49 16.07 1.67
N GLN A 72 -5.22 15.00 1.39
CA GLN A 72 -6.59 14.76 1.86
C GLN A 72 -6.74 13.30 2.28
N TYR A 73 -7.71 13.02 3.17
CA TYR A 73 -8.02 11.67 3.61
C TYR A 73 -6.82 10.91 4.20
N ASN A 74 -6.07 11.56 5.09
CA ASN A 74 -4.90 10.97 5.71
C ASN A 74 -5.05 10.91 7.25
N PRO A 75 -5.18 9.70 7.83
CA PRO A 75 -5.19 8.40 7.16
C PRO A 75 -6.49 8.12 6.40
N LEU A 76 -6.42 7.21 5.41
CA LEU A 76 -7.60 6.54 4.88
C LEU A 76 -7.84 5.27 5.68
N TYR A 77 -9.01 5.16 6.31
CA TYR A 77 -9.41 4.00 7.13
C TYR A 77 -10.54 3.25 6.42
N ILE A 78 -10.25 2.04 5.93
CA ILE A 78 -11.19 1.19 5.21
C ILE A 78 -11.67 0.09 6.15
N TYR A 79 -12.97 0.01 6.42
CA TYR A 79 -13.49 -0.99 7.33
C TYR A 79 -14.67 -1.76 6.74
N GLY A 80 -14.93 -2.94 7.29
CA GLY A 80 -16.02 -3.82 6.85
C GLY A 80 -15.77 -5.26 7.25
N GLY A 81 -16.75 -6.11 7.08
CA GLY A 81 -16.66 -7.53 7.43
C GLY A 81 -15.51 -8.28 6.77
N VAL A 82 -15.27 -9.50 7.23
CA VAL A 82 -14.24 -10.38 6.65
C VAL A 82 -14.60 -10.75 5.21
N GLY A 83 -13.59 -10.80 4.33
CA GLY A 83 -13.79 -11.23 2.93
C GLY A 83 -14.40 -10.19 1.99
N LEU A 84 -14.63 -8.95 2.43
CA LEU A 84 -15.25 -7.89 1.61
C LEU A 84 -14.28 -7.18 0.65
N GLY A 85 -13.00 -7.57 0.60
CA GLY A 85 -12.02 -7.00 -0.33
C GLY A 85 -11.25 -5.79 0.19
N LYS A 86 -11.21 -5.53 1.51
CA LYS A 86 -10.45 -4.43 2.13
C LYS A 86 -8.96 -4.48 1.77
N THR A 87 -8.32 -5.62 1.96
CA THR A 87 -6.90 -5.86 1.62
C THR A 87 -6.65 -5.63 0.14
N HIS A 88 -7.53 -6.08 -0.75
CA HIS A 88 -7.41 -5.86 -2.18
C HIS A 88 -7.44 -4.37 -2.51
N LEU A 89 -8.43 -3.63 -2.01
CA LEU A 89 -8.57 -2.20 -2.27
C LEU A 89 -7.36 -1.41 -1.73
N MET A 90 -6.89 -1.73 -0.53
CA MET A 90 -5.69 -1.13 0.05
C MET A 90 -4.45 -1.39 -0.81
N GLN A 91 -4.26 -2.61 -1.30
CA GLN A 91 -3.12 -2.94 -2.16
C GLN A 91 -3.23 -2.30 -3.54
N ALA A 92 -4.44 -2.14 -4.08
CA ALA A 92 -4.67 -1.43 -5.33
C ALA A 92 -4.17 0.03 -5.26
N ILE A 93 -4.35 0.70 -4.10
CA ILE A 93 -3.75 2.03 -3.85
C ILE A 93 -2.23 1.96 -3.99
N GLY A 94 -1.59 0.96 -3.38
CA GLY A 94 -0.14 0.78 -3.43
C GLY A 94 0.39 0.58 -4.85
N HIS A 95 -0.26 -0.29 -5.63
CA HIS A 95 0.09 -0.53 -7.04
C HIS A 95 -0.06 0.74 -7.87
N ARG A 96 -1.21 1.39 -7.82
CA ARG A 96 -1.46 2.64 -8.56
C ARG A 96 -0.46 3.73 -8.19
N TYR A 97 -0.13 3.86 -6.92
CA TYR A 97 0.85 4.84 -6.47
C TYR A 97 2.26 4.57 -7.02
N LEU A 98 2.71 3.31 -7.01
CA LEU A 98 4.00 2.92 -7.59
C LEU A 98 4.05 3.11 -9.10
N ASP A 99 2.94 2.89 -9.81
CA ASP A 99 2.86 3.14 -11.25
C ASP A 99 3.05 4.63 -11.57
N LEU A 100 2.47 5.52 -10.74
CA LEU A 100 2.63 6.97 -10.88
C LEU A 100 3.99 7.47 -10.35
N HIS A 101 4.55 6.80 -9.34
CA HIS A 101 5.79 7.19 -8.64
C HIS A 101 6.74 5.99 -8.46
N PRO A 102 7.43 5.54 -9.52
CA PRO A 102 8.26 4.30 -9.47
C PRO A 102 9.41 4.32 -8.46
N LYS A 103 9.79 5.51 -7.97
CA LYS A 103 10.86 5.69 -6.97
C LYS A 103 10.34 5.79 -5.54
N ALA A 104 9.03 5.78 -5.34
CA ALA A 104 8.42 5.91 -4.03
C ALA A 104 8.75 4.73 -3.12
N ARG A 105 8.84 5.01 -1.84
CA ARG A 105 9.03 4.00 -0.78
C ARG A 105 7.67 3.62 -0.24
N VAL A 106 7.19 2.47 -0.66
CA VAL A 106 5.90 1.91 -0.25
C VAL A 106 6.15 0.68 0.63
N ARG A 107 5.37 0.54 1.68
CA ARG A 107 5.32 -0.66 2.51
C ARG A 107 3.88 -1.08 2.74
N CYS A 108 3.58 -2.32 2.40
CA CYS A 108 2.33 -2.99 2.71
C CYS A 108 2.64 -4.13 3.69
N ILE A 109 1.99 -4.13 4.85
CA ILE A 109 2.25 -5.11 5.90
C ILE A 109 0.99 -5.32 6.74
N SER A 110 0.79 -6.53 7.28
CA SER A 110 -0.24 -6.75 8.28
C SER A 110 0.17 -6.18 9.65
N ALA A 111 -0.80 -5.79 10.49
CA ALA A 111 -0.52 -5.39 11.87
C ALA A 111 0.18 -6.51 12.65
N GLN A 112 -0.14 -7.78 12.37
CA GLN A 112 0.50 -8.94 13.00
C GLN A 112 1.99 -9.06 12.62
N ASP A 113 2.33 -8.86 11.34
CA ASP A 113 3.72 -8.89 10.89
C ASP A 113 4.51 -7.70 11.43
N PHE A 114 3.89 -6.52 11.51
CA PHE A 114 4.49 -5.36 12.16
C PHE A 114 4.84 -5.65 13.63
N ILE A 115 3.93 -6.29 14.38
CA ILE A 115 4.17 -6.73 15.75
C ILE A 115 5.34 -7.72 15.82
N SER A 116 5.39 -8.67 14.90
CA SER A 116 6.44 -9.69 14.83
C SER A 116 7.80 -9.06 14.51
N GLU A 117 7.88 -8.15 13.53
CA GLU A 117 9.10 -7.41 13.19
C GLU A 117 9.61 -6.58 14.40
N TYR A 118 8.71 -5.86 15.07
CA TYR A 118 9.06 -5.07 16.26
C TYR A 118 9.55 -5.95 17.42
N THR A 119 8.84 -7.05 17.70
CA THR A 119 9.20 -7.98 18.77
C THR A 119 10.57 -8.61 18.50
N THR A 120 10.86 -8.96 17.27
CA THR A 120 12.17 -9.49 16.86
C THR A 120 13.26 -8.43 17.05
N ALA A 121 13.02 -7.19 16.64
CA ALA A 121 13.98 -6.10 16.80
C ALA A 121 14.29 -5.77 18.28
N THR A 122 13.36 -6.08 19.20
CA THR A 122 13.52 -5.82 20.65
C THR A 122 14.08 -6.99 21.45
N ARG A 123 14.03 -8.23 20.95
CA ARG A 123 14.46 -9.44 21.66
C ARG A 123 15.97 -9.61 21.77
N ASP A 124 16.71 -9.16 20.79
CA ASP A 124 18.16 -9.39 20.72
C ASP A 124 18.92 -8.34 21.56
N SER A 125 19.20 -8.67 22.81
CA SER A 125 19.78 -7.76 23.81
C SER A 125 21.16 -7.21 23.44
N SER A 126 21.93 -7.89 22.59
CA SER A 126 23.28 -7.46 22.17
C SER A 126 23.25 -6.48 20.99
N SER A 127 22.21 -6.54 20.14
CA SER A 127 22.05 -5.73 18.93
C SER A 127 20.78 -4.88 18.92
N SER A 128 19.97 -4.92 19.98
CA SER A 128 18.62 -4.36 20.01
C SER A 128 18.53 -2.88 19.69
N ARG A 129 19.51 -2.08 20.12
CA ARG A 129 19.51 -0.63 19.79
C ARG A 129 19.65 -0.39 18.29
N LYS A 130 20.57 -1.10 17.63
CA LYS A 130 20.79 -0.98 16.18
C LYS A 130 19.61 -1.55 15.39
N ALA A 131 19.10 -2.71 15.79
CA ALA A 131 17.93 -3.33 15.16
C ALA A 131 16.68 -2.44 15.28
N LEU A 132 16.45 -1.85 16.45
CA LEU A 132 15.35 -0.93 16.68
C LEU A 132 15.51 0.37 15.88
N GLN A 133 16.73 0.90 15.76
CA GLN A 133 17.00 2.06 14.92
C GLN A 133 16.74 1.75 13.45
N MET A 134 17.18 0.61 12.93
CA MET A 134 16.90 0.17 11.55
C MET A 134 15.40 -0.03 11.31
N PHE A 135 14.66 -0.56 12.30
CA PHE A 135 13.22 -0.66 12.26
C PHE A 135 12.58 0.73 12.15
N ASP A 136 12.96 1.67 13.03
CA ASP A 136 12.46 3.05 13.02
C ASP A 136 12.73 3.74 11.67
N GLU A 137 13.95 3.65 11.16
CA GLU A 137 14.35 4.25 9.88
C GLU A 137 13.54 3.69 8.71
N ARG A 138 13.22 2.38 8.72
CA ARG A 138 12.42 1.72 7.69
C ARG A 138 11.03 2.33 7.59
N TYR A 139 10.37 2.59 8.72
CA TYR A 139 8.99 3.09 8.72
C TYR A 139 8.89 4.62 8.63
N ARG A 140 9.87 5.37 9.13
CA ARG A 140 9.87 6.84 9.06
C ARG A 140 10.13 7.40 7.67
N ASN A 141 10.78 6.63 6.83
CA ASN A 141 11.23 7.10 5.52
C ASN A 141 10.28 6.68 4.38
N LEU A 142 9.08 6.21 4.67
CA LEU A 142 8.11 5.81 3.67
C LEU A 142 7.39 7.02 3.06
N ASP A 143 6.94 6.84 1.82
CA ASP A 143 6.03 7.76 1.15
C ASP A 143 4.58 7.29 1.32
N LEU A 144 4.37 5.96 1.35
CA LEU A 144 3.08 5.33 1.58
C LEU A 144 3.22 4.13 2.52
N LEU A 145 2.45 4.12 3.61
CA LEU A 145 2.33 3.01 4.54
C LEU A 145 0.91 2.42 4.48
N LEU A 146 0.84 1.13 4.15
CA LEU A 146 -0.40 0.35 4.09
C LEU A 146 -0.36 -0.68 5.21
N ILE A 147 -1.27 -0.59 6.16
CA ILE A 147 -1.38 -1.53 7.29
C ILE A 147 -2.70 -2.27 7.22
N ASP A 148 -2.62 -3.59 7.10
CA ASP A 148 -3.78 -4.46 7.06
C ASP A 148 -4.16 -4.95 8.46
N ASP A 149 -5.47 -5.02 8.71
CA ASP A 149 -6.07 -5.60 9.91
C ASP A 149 -5.56 -4.99 11.24
N VAL A 150 -5.70 -3.66 11.39
CA VAL A 150 -5.22 -2.92 12.59
C VAL A 150 -5.85 -3.38 13.91
N GLN A 151 -6.98 -4.08 13.91
CA GLN A 151 -7.55 -4.72 15.11
C GLN A 151 -6.57 -5.73 15.74
N SER A 152 -5.65 -6.30 14.98
CA SER A 152 -4.59 -7.20 15.48
C SER A 152 -3.59 -6.53 16.42
N PHE A 153 -3.55 -5.19 16.47
CA PHE A 153 -2.79 -4.47 17.51
C PHE A 153 -3.37 -4.64 18.93
N SER A 154 -4.58 -5.20 19.07
CA SER A 154 -5.23 -5.41 20.38
C SER A 154 -4.28 -6.03 21.39
N GLY A 155 -4.13 -5.40 22.55
CA GLY A 155 -3.26 -5.88 23.65
C GLY A 155 -1.75 -5.71 23.43
N ALA A 156 -1.27 -5.41 22.23
CA ALA A 156 0.17 -5.31 21.91
C ALA A 156 0.73 -3.91 22.21
N LYS A 157 0.69 -3.45 23.47
CA LYS A 157 1.01 -2.07 23.90
C LYS A 157 2.35 -1.53 23.37
N GLY A 158 3.41 -2.34 23.40
CA GLY A 158 4.73 -1.93 22.89
C GLY A 158 4.70 -1.62 21.38
N SER A 159 4.06 -2.50 20.61
CA SER A 159 3.90 -2.34 19.17
C SER A 159 2.96 -1.18 18.81
N GLN A 160 1.89 -0.97 19.60
CA GLN A 160 1.01 0.19 19.46
C GLN A 160 1.78 1.51 19.64
N ALA A 161 2.62 1.58 20.68
CA ALA A 161 3.45 2.77 20.92
C ALA A 161 4.44 3.01 19.78
N GLN A 162 5.01 1.95 19.21
CA GLN A 162 5.93 2.04 18.10
C GLN A 162 5.22 2.43 16.80
N PHE A 163 4.04 1.84 16.54
CA PHE A 163 3.22 2.24 15.40
C PHE A 163 2.78 3.70 15.47
N TYR A 164 2.41 4.18 16.68
CA TYR A 164 2.11 5.59 16.90
C TYR A 164 3.28 6.50 16.49
N ARG A 165 4.53 6.13 16.82
CA ARG A 165 5.73 6.89 16.42
C ARG A 165 5.90 6.92 14.91
N ALA A 166 5.70 5.78 14.23
CA ALA A 166 5.76 5.71 12.78
C ALA A 166 4.69 6.60 12.13
N PHE A 167 3.46 6.55 12.65
CA PHE A 167 2.34 7.38 12.22
C PHE A 167 2.65 8.89 12.34
N GLU A 168 3.14 9.33 13.52
CA GLU A 168 3.53 10.72 13.78
C GLU A 168 4.73 11.18 12.92
N ALA A 169 5.55 10.27 12.45
CA ALA A 169 6.63 10.60 11.53
C ALA A 169 6.16 10.77 10.08
N LEU A 170 5.02 10.20 9.69
CA LEU A 170 4.53 10.19 8.32
C LEU A 170 3.49 11.28 8.06
N VAL A 171 2.39 11.27 8.81
CA VAL A 171 1.21 12.10 8.51
C VAL A 171 1.50 13.61 8.54
N PRO A 172 2.23 14.17 9.52
CA PRO A 172 2.56 15.59 9.52
C PRO A 172 3.47 16.04 8.36
N HIS A 173 4.13 15.08 7.70
CA HIS A 173 5.01 15.32 6.56
C HIS A 173 4.34 14.99 5.21
N ASN A 174 3.00 14.97 5.18
CA ASN A 174 2.21 14.65 3.99
C ASN A 174 2.53 13.28 3.37
N LYS A 175 3.00 12.33 4.18
CA LYS A 175 3.15 10.93 3.77
C LYS A 175 1.84 10.20 4.06
N GLN A 176 1.41 9.38 3.11
CA GLN A 176 0.10 8.74 3.21
C GLN A 176 0.12 7.49 4.10
N VAL A 177 -0.91 7.36 4.91
CA VAL A 177 -1.20 6.13 5.66
C VAL A 177 -2.58 5.62 5.25
N VAL A 178 -2.66 4.32 4.95
CA VAL A 178 -3.93 3.61 4.68
C VAL A 178 -4.03 2.44 5.65
N LEU A 179 -5.18 2.29 6.25
CA LEU A 179 -5.46 1.31 7.29
C LEU A 179 -6.68 0.49 6.91
N THR A 180 -6.65 -0.81 7.19
CA THR A 180 -7.86 -1.64 7.11
C THR A 180 -8.23 -2.20 8.46
N ALA A 181 -9.52 -2.48 8.67
CA ALA A 181 -10.03 -3.13 9.87
C ALA A 181 -11.33 -3.90 9.58
N ASP A 182 -11.67 -4.81 10.48
CA ASP A 182 -12.96 -5.52 10.45
C ASP A 182 -14.12 -4.67 10.99
N THR A 183 -13.82 -3.58 11.71
CA THR A 183 -14.80 -2.76 12.41
C THR A 183 -14.44 -1.27 12.37
N TYR A 184 -15.43 -0.42 12.69
CA TYR A 184 -15.22 1.02 12.81
C TYR A 184 -14.29 1.37 13.98
N THR A 185 -13.54 2.47 13.87
CA THR A 185 -12.50 2.87 14.82
C THR A 185 -12.93 2.88 16.29
N ARG A 186 -14.17 3.31 16.59
CA ARG A 186 -14.72 3.38 17.96
C ARG A 186 -14.95 1.99 18.58
N ASN A 187 -15.06 0.96 17.77
CA ASN A 187 -15.33 -0.41 18.21
C ASN A 187 -14.06 -1.24 18.40
N LEU A 188 -12.90 -0.67 18.09
CA LEU A 188 -11.61 -1.31 18.33
C LEU A 188 -11.40 -1.50 19.84
N LYS A 189 -11.05 -2.74 20.24
CA LYS A 189 -10.84 -3.10 21.64
C LYS A 189 -9.34 -3.17 21.96
N ASP A 190 -8.99 -2.81 23.20
CA ASP A 190 -7.61 -2.89 23.71
C ASP A 190 -6.57 -2.16 22.85
N ILE A 191 -6.99 -1.10 22.17
CA ILE A 191 -6.13 -0.17 21.42
C ILE A 191 -6.11 1.17 22.16
N GLU A 192 -4.91 1.74 22.30
CA GLU A 192 -4.71 3.01 22.98
C GLU A 192 -5.53 4.16 22.35
N GLN A 193 -6.18 4.96 23.18
CA GLN A 193 -7.07 6.04 22.75
C GLN A 193 -6.39 7.04 21.78
N ARG A 194 -5.08 7.26 21.96
CA ARG A 194 -4.31 8.12 21.05
C ARG A 194 -4.26 7.57 19.61
N LEU A 195 -4.15 6.24 19.43
CA LEU A 195 -4.20 5.61 18.10
C LEU A 195 -5.61 5.70 17.51
N ILE A 196 -6.65 5.40 18.29
CA ILE A 196 -8.05 5.53 17.87
C ILE A 196 -8.34 6.96 17.37
N SER A 197 -7.86 7.96 18.09
CA SER A 197 -7.99 9.37 17.69
C SER A 197 -7.30 9.63 16.35
N ARG A 198 -6.09 9.10 16.14
CA ARG A 198 -5.36 9.24 14.88
C ARG A 198 -6.03 8.52 13.72
N PHE A 199 -6.53 7.31 13.94
CA PHE A 199 -7.26 6.55 12.91
C PHE A 199 -8.53 7.29 12.46
N SER A 200 -9.18 8.01 13.37
CA SER A 200 -10.40 8.77 13.09
C SER A 200 -10.15 10.18 12.53
N GLN A 201 -8.90 10.63 12.46
CA GLN A 201 -8.56 11.98 12.03
C GLN A 201 -8.82 12.23 10.53
N GLY A 202 -8.60 11.21 9.71
CA GLY A 202 -8.78 11.26 8.27
C GLY A 202 -10.17 10.84 7.81
N LEU A 203 -10.25 10.12 6.71
CA LEU A 203 -11.50 9.60 6.17
C LEU A 203 -11.69 8.12 6.54
N SER A 204 -12.84 7.80 7.12
CA SER A 204 -13.27 6.41 7.33
C SER A 204 -14.34 6.03 6.33
N VAL A 205 -14.13 4.95 5.59
CA VAL A 205 -15.05 4.43 4.58
C VAL A 205 -15.40 2.97 4.85
N ALA A 206 -16.68 2.65 4.72
CA ALA A 206 -17.18 1.28 4.86
C ALA A 206 -17.14 0.53 3.53
N ILE A 207 -16.88 -0.77 3.60
CA ILE A 207 -17.23 -1.71 2.53
C ILE A 207 -18.36 -2.58 3.06
N GLU A 208 -19.50 -2.48 2.42
CA GLU A 208 -20.69 -3.24 2.79
C GLU A 208 -20.70 -4.63 2.10
N PRO A 209 -21.49 -5.59 2.60
CA PRO A 209 -21.68 -6.85 1.91
C PRO A 209 -22.23 -6.64 0.49
N PRO A 210 -21.64 -7.30 -0.52
CA PRO A 210 -22.02 -7.11 -1.91
C PRO A 210 -23.43 -7.65 -2.19
N GLU A 211 -24.19 -6.94 -3.00
CA GLU A 211 -25.47 -7.37 -3.56
C GLU A 211 -25.30 -8.55 -4.52
N LEU A 212 -26.40 -9.20 -4.94
CA LEU A 212 -26.35 -10.40 -5.76
C LEU A 212 -25.59 -10.20 -7.07
N GLU A 213 -25.88 -9.12 -7.78
CA GLU A 213 -25.24 -8.76 -9.05
C GLU A 213 -23.73 -8.57 -8.89
N MET A 214 -23.31 -7.89 -7.83
CA MET A 214 -21.91 -7.69 -7.53
C MET A 214 -21.22 -9.01 -7.16
N ARG A 215 -21.87 -9.93 -6.44
CA ARG A 215 -21.32 -11.26 -6.13
C ARG A 215 -21.10 -12.08 -7.40
N ILE A 216 -22.07 -12.05 -8.34
CA ILE A 216 -21.93 -12.70 -9.65
C ILE A 216 -20.72 -12.14 -10.39
N ALA A 217 -20.61 -10.80 -10.48
CA ALA A 217 -19.50 -10.15 -11.14
C ALA A 217 -18.13 -10.50 -10.50
N ILE A 218 -18.05 -10.60 -9.16
CA ILE A 218 -16.84 -11.05 -8.44
C ILE A 218 -16.49 -12.48 -8.82
N LEU A 219 -17.45 -13.40 -8.87
CA LEU A 219 -17.22 -14.80 -9.23
C LEU A 219 -16.71 -14.93 -10.66
N LEU A 220 -17.34 -14.23 -11.61
CA LEU A 220 -16.94 -14.23 -13.02
C LEU A 220 -15.52 -13.63 -13.19
N ASN A 221 -15.21 -12.54 -12.52
CA ASN A 221 -13.87 -11.91 -12.55
C ASN A 221 -12.81 -12.88 -12.00
N LYS A 222 -13.07 -13.52 -10.86
CA LYS A 222 -12.15 -14.50 -10.28
C LYS A 222 -11.95 -15.73 -11.18
N ALA A 223 -13.03 -16.26 -11.77
CA ALA A 223 -12.94 -17.37 -12.71
C ALA A 223 -12.07 -17.00 -13.93
N LYS A 224 -12.29 -15.81 -14.50
CA LYS A 224 -11.49 -15.28 -15.61
C LYS A 224 -10.02 -15.15 -15.24
N ALA A 225 -9.72 -14.63 -14.06
CA ALA A 225 -8.33 -14.49 -13.56
C ALA A 225 -7.62 -15.84 -13.38
N LEU A 226 -8.38 -16.91 -13.08
CA LEU A 226 -7.89 -18.29 -12.97
C LEU A 226 -7.89 -19.06 -14.30
N GLY A 227 -8.29 -18.42 -15.41
CA GLY A 227 -8.43 -19.08 -16.71
C GLY A 227 -9.57 -20.12 -16.76
N ALA A 228 -10.51 -20.07 -15.81
CA ALA A 228 -11.63 -20.99 -15.73
C ALA A 228 -12.86 -20.42 -16.46
N ALA A 229 -13.54 -21.26 -17.26
CA ALA A 229 -14.82 -20.91 -17.85
C ALA A 229 -15.93 -21.15 -16.81
N LEU A 230 -16.59 -20.08 -16.35
CA LEU A 230 -17.72 -20.14 -15.44
C LEU A 230 -18.96 -19.59 -16.15
N PRO A 231 -19.98 -20.42 -16.48
CA PRO A 231 -21.23 -19.93 -17.02
C PRO A 231 -21.95 -19.00 -16.03
N GLU A 232 -22.61 -17.97 -16.54
CA GLU A 232 -23.30 -16.97 -15.71
C GLU A 232 -24.39 -17.57 -14.82
N GLU A 233 -25.14 -18.57 -15.35
CA GLU A 233 -26.16 -19.29 -14.59
C GLU A 233 -25.57 -20.01 -13.36
N VAL A 234 -24.35 -20.60 -13.51
CA VAL A 234 -23.64 -21.25 -12.42
C VAL A 234 -23.12 -20.23 -11.43
N ALA A 235 -22.58 -19.10 -11.90
CA ALA A 235 -22.16 -18.00 -11.04
C ALA A 235 -23.32 -17.45 -10.22
N MET A 236 -24.50 -17.26 -10.84
CA MET A 236 -25.73 -16.84 -10.15
C MET A 236 -26.13 -17.85 -9.06
N PHE A 237 -26.14 -19.14 -9.37
CA PHE A 237 -26.48 -20.19 -8.41
C PHE A 237 -25.52 -20.17 -7.19
N ILE A 238 -24.21 -20.08 -7.43
CA ILE A 238 -23.20 -19.99 -6.38
C ILE A 238 -23.40 -18.71 -5.56
N ALA A 239 -23.63 -17.57 -6.20
CA ALA A 239 -23.84 -16.29 -5.53
C ALA A 239 -25.07 -16.29 -4.61
N CYS A 240 -26.13 -17.00 -4.97
CA CYS A 240 -27.31 -17.19 -4.12
C CYS A 240 -26.96 -18.02 -2.87
N LEU A 241 -26.22 -19.11 -3.03
CA LEU A 241 -25.85 -20.00 -1.92
C LEU A 241 -24.93 -19.33 -0.89
N LEU A 242 -24.00 -18.48 -1.33
CA LEU A 242 -23.08 -17.77 -0.45
C LEU A 242 -23.77 -16.81 0.54
N TYR A 243 -24.98 -16.38 0.23
CA TYR A 243 -25.77 -15.52 1.13
C TYR A 243 -26.48 -16.30 2.25
N THR A 244 -26.81 -17.57 2.00
CA THR A 244 -27.60 -18.40 2.94
C THR A 244 -26.74 -19.14 3.96
N SER A 245 -25.42 -19.19 3.78
CA SER A 245 -24.52 -19.80 4.77
C SER A 245 -24.28 -18.81 5.90
N PRO A 246 -24.75 -19.08 7.14
CA PRO A 246 -24.34 -18.30 8.29
C PRO A 246 -22.81 -18.43 8.43
N SER A 247 -22.12 -17.30 8.55
CA SER A 247 -20.69 -17.30 8.84
C SER A 247 -20.44 -18.19 10.07
N PRO A 248 -19.55 -19.18 10.03
CA PRO A 248 -19.20 -19.91 11.24
C PRO A 248 -18.69 -18.94 12.29
N ARG A 249 -19.33 -18.96 13.45
CA ARG A 249 -18.95 -18.16 14.63
C ARG A 249 -17.65 -18.65 15.25
#